data_4dc17ae1a82884240a4a82ed008a987e
#
_entry.id   4dc17ae1a82884240a4a82ed008a987e
#
_cell.length_a   1.000
_cell.length_b   1.000
_cell.length_c   1.000
_cell.angle_alpha   90.00
_cell.angle_beta   90.00
_cell.angle_gamma   90.00
#
_symmetry.space_group_name_H-M   'P 1'
#
loop_
_entity.id
_entity.type
_entity.pdbx_description
1 polymer ?
#
loop_
_entity_poly.entity_id
_entity_poly.type
_entity_poly.pdbx_seq_one_letter_code
_entity_poly.pdbx_strand_id
1 'polypeptide(L)'
;MGAQNNDNIRGRINDRPNQAVQRRPNAPQKNDQRMPQQLSDCQRDGLHGEVKNVLSVMYEADGRANNAGRGSILERLKTVYNQKGQRRSQSYLSNEEDMIFRTKYKHDDFGLVTLEHILDPEENVIGRTYYIYDADLILTEVYIEDEERQIESRVLYKYDAQGRLSQLSYNDQQGNLFRREIYIYGENDNIYKTVVFNPQGQNVQEIRYEYDQHNEPVSSTLFDYYEDPNEPELTITLYEYRYDEEGNWVTRYEYQLENDKKIPTYIVERDIKYF
;
A
#
# COMPACT_ATOMS: atom_id res chain seq x y z
N MET A 1 24.28 20.66 4.00
CA MET A 1 23.66 19.51 4.66
C MET A 1 22.20 19.32 4.27
N GLY A 2 21.53 20.25 3.58
CA GLY A 2 20.11 20.15 3.17
C GLY A 2 19.81 19.30 1.93
N ALA A 3 20.75 19.15 0.98
CA ALA A 3 20.50 18.48 -0.29
C ALA A 3 20.41 16.94 -0.18
N GLN A 4 21.18 16.30 0.70
CA GLN A 4 21.17 14.84 0.87
C GLN A 4 19.87 14.29 1.51
N ASN A 5 19.18 15.09 2.34
CA ASN A 5 17.89 14.67 2.93
C ASN A 5 16.75 14.71 1.90
N ASN A 6 16.77 15.69 0.97
CA ASN A 6 15.72 15.79 -0.05
C ASN A 6 15.76 14.63 -1.06
N ASP A 7 16.94 14.16 -1.46
CA ASP A 7 17.07 13.03 -2.38
C ASP A 7 16.57 11.71 -1.74
N ASN A 8 16.79 11.53 -0.43
CA ASN A 8 16.27 10.38 0.32
C ASN A 8 14.74 10.44 0.50
N ILE A 9 14.16 11.63 0.62
CA ILE A 9 12.71 11.83 0.66
C ILE A 9 12.11 11.60 -0.73
N ARG A 10 12.74 12.11 -1.79
CA ARG A 10 12.32 11.88 -3.19
C ARG A 10 12.39 10.41 -3.58
N GLY A 11 13.45 9.68 -3.22
CA GLY A 11 13.55 8.23 -3.41
C GLY A 11 12.40 7.49 -2.73
N ARG A 12 12.11 7.79 -1.47
CA ARG A 12 11.02 7.18 -0.70
C ARG A 12 9.62 7.57 -1.18
N ILE A 13 9.44 8.76 -1.78
CA ILE A 13 8.17 9.17 -2.39
C ILE A 13 7.97 8.43 -3.73
N ASN A 14 9.02 8.27 -4.53
CA ASN A 14 8.97 7.60 -5.84
C ASN A 14 8.94 6.06 -5.73
N ASP A 15 9.52 5.47 -4.67
CA ASP A 15 9.41 4.03 -4.37
C ASP A 15 8.03 3.61 -3.81
N ARG A 16 7.09 4.56 -3.69
CA ARG A 16 5.74 4.35 -3.15
C ARG A 16 4.65 3.84 -4.11
N PRO A 17 4.84 3.59 -5.39
CA PRO A 17 3.78 2.97 -6.19
C PRO A 17 3.15 1.75 -5.50
N ASN A 18 3.94 1.03 -4.68
CA ASN A 18 3.49 -0.18 -4.00
C ASN A 18 2.62 0.04 -2.74
N GLN A 19 2.72 1.17 -2.03
CA GLN A 19 1.88 1.35 -0.83
C GLN A 19 0.48 1.91 -1.16
N ALA A 20 0.34 2.74 -2.19
CA ALA A 20 -0.97 3.15 -2.68
C ALA A 20 -1.73 1.96 -3.33
N VAL A 21 -0.99 0.98 -3.85
CA VAL A 21 -1.52 -0.17 -4.60
C VAL A 21 -1.78 -1.40 -3.72
N GLN A 22 -1.14 -1.54 -2.56
CA GLN A 22 -1.47 -2.60 -1.59
C GLN A 22 -2.77 -2.32 -0.82
N ARG A 23 -3.51 -1.27 -1.16
CA ARG A 23 -4.89 -1.11 -0.72
C ARG A 23 -5.71 -2.18 -1.40
N ARG A 24 -6.17 -3.16 -0.65
CA ARG A 24 -7.09 -4.18 -1.12
C ARG A 24 -8.28 -3.49 -1.80
N PRO A 25 -8.62 -3.83 -3.04
CA PRO A 25 -9.95 -3.55 -3.54
C PRO A 25 -10.89 -4.41 -2.71
N ASN A 26 -11.70 -3.80 -1.85
CA ASN A 26 -12.74 -4.53 -1.13
C ASN A 26 -13.78 -5.02 -2.13
N ALA A 27 -14.10 -6.32 -2.05
CA ALA A 27 -15.14 -6.91 -2.85
C ALA A 27 -16.49 -6.20 -2.59
N PRO A 28 -17.25 -5.83 -3.62
CA PRO A 28 -18.61 -5.33 -3.45
C PRO A 28 -19.47 -6.45 -2.87
N GLN A 29 -20.10 -6.20 -1.72
CA GLN A 29 -21.12 -7.08 -1.18
C GLN A 29 -22.28 -7.18 -2.17
N LYS A 30 -22.70 -8.40 -2.52
CA LYS A 30 -23.81 -8.67 -3.45
C LYS A 30 -25.12 -8.04 -2.96
N ASN A 31 -25.78 -7.36 -3.90
CA ASN A 31 -27.19 -6.98 -3.91
C ASN A 31 -27.67 -5.88 -2.95
N ASP A 32 -27.52 -4.64 -3.38
CA ASP A 32 -28.61 -3.67 -3.34
C ASP A 32 -28.36 -2.61 -4.43
N GLN A 33 -29.40 -2.15 -5.15
CA GLN A 33 -29.33 -1.06 -6.15
C GLN A 33 -29.13 0.32 -5.48
N ARG A 34 -28.48 0.36 -4.34
CA ARG A 34 -27.98 1.56 -3.68
C ARG A 34 -26.52 1.72 -4.08
N MET A 35 -26.08 2.96 -4.27
CA MET A 35 -24.66 3.29 -4.39
C MET A 35 -23.86 2.41 -3.43
N PRO A 36 -22.77 1.76 -3.87
CA PRO A 36 -21.95 0.96 -2.96
C PRO A 36 -21.66 1.81 -1.75
N GLN A 37 -22.00 1.31 -0.57
CA GLN A 37 -21.76 2.02 0.68
C GLN A 37 -20.27 2.26 0.74
N GLN A 38 -19.86 3.52 0.55
CA GLN A 38 -18.45 3.84 0.38
C GLN A 38 -17.75 3.55 1.70
N LEU A 39 -16.85 2.56 1.64
CA LEU A 39 -16.01 2.23 2.77
C LEU A 39 -15.19 3.46 3.17
N SER A 40 -15.11 3.74 4.47
CA SER A 40 -14.20 4.75 5.00
C SER A 40 -12.74 4.38 4.70
N ASP A 41 -11.82 5.34 4.79
CA ASP A 41 -10.38 5.05 4.61
C ASP A 41 -9.89 4.00 5.61
N CYS A 42 -10.37 4.06 6.86
CA CYS A 42 -10.08 3.09 7.91
C CYS A 42 -10.48 1.66 7.48
N GLN A 43 -11.69 1.48 6.93
CA GLN A 43 -12.16 0.20 6.41
C GLN A 43 -11.39 -0.27 5.16
N ARG A 44 -11.02 0.67 4.27
CA ARG A 44 -10.15 0.37 3.12
C ARG A 44 -8.74 -0.04 3.54
N ASP A 45 -8.27 0.43 4.69
CA ASP A 45 -7.01 0.02 5.28
C ASP A 45 -7.11 -1.34 6.02
N GLY A 46 -8.29 -2.00 5.96
CA GLY A 46 -8.56 -3.30 6.59
C GLY A 46 -8.65 -3.22 8.11
N LEU A 47 -9.03 -2.07 8.66
CA LEU A 47 -9.16 -1.85 10.11
C LEU A 47 -10.62 -1.94 10.55
N HIS A 48 -10.83 -2.54 11.70
CA HIS A 48 -12.13 -2.72 12.37
C HIS A 48 -12.23 -1.80 13.58
N GLY A 49 -13.48 -1.47 13.98
CA GLY A 49 -13.74 -0.58 15.09
C GLY A 49 -13.54 0.91 14.76
N GLU A 50 -13.73 1.74 15.77
CA GLU A 50 -13.56 3.20 15.67
C GLU A 50 -12.09 3.60 15.88
N VAL A 51 -11.25 3.31 14.91
CA VAL A 51 -9.80 3.56 15.02
C VAL A 51 -9.50 5.04 14.94
N LYS A 52 -8.75 5.54 15.93
CA LYS A 52 -8.27 6.91 16.02
C LYS A 52 -6.90 7.11 15.38
N ASN A 53 -5.96 6.23 15.67
CA ASN A 53 -4.66 6.21 15.03
C ASN A 53 -4.00 4.83 15.09
N VAL A 54 -3.06 4.61 14.17
CA VAL A 54 -2.20 3.43 14.11
C VAL A 54 -0.76 3.91 14.00
N LEU A 55 0.10 3.47 14.93
CA LEU A 55 1.54 3.55 14.77
C LEU A 55 2.03 2.18 14.30
N SER A 56 2.52 2.10 13.08
CA SER A 56 3.12 0.90 12.50
C SER A 56 4.64 1.02 12.55
N VAL A 57 5.33 0.02 13.09
CA VAL A 57 6.79 -0.04 13.14
C VAL A 57 7.24 -1.32 12.47
N MET A 58 8.11 -1.18 11.48
CA MET A 58 8.73 -2.30 10.78
C MET A 58 10.16 -2.48 11.28
N TYR A 59 10.46 -3.70 11.67
CA TYR A 59 11.79 -4.12 12.13
C TYR A 59 12.38 -5.11 11.14
N GLU A 60 13.68 -5.06 10.93
CA GLU A 60 14.42 -6.22 10.47
C GLU A 60 14.25 -7.34 11.50
N ALA A 61 14.02 -8.56 11.06
CA ALA A 61 13.88 -9.66 11.99
C ALA A 61 15.26 -10.25 12.32
N ASP A 62 15.51 -10.48 13.61
CA ASP A 62 16.72 -11.15 14.11
C ASP A 62 16.36 -12.53 14.69
N GLY A 63 17.31 -13.47 14.60
CA GLY A 63 17.15 -14.79 15.18
C GLY A 63 16.69 -15.88 14.20
N ARG A 64 16.02 -16.92 14.74
CA ARG A 64 15.51 -18.09 13.98
C ARG A 64 13.98 -18.04 13.91
N ALA A 65 13.39 -18.74 12.93
CA ALA A 65 11.94 -18.76 12.69
C ALA A 65 11.08 -18.95 13.96
N ASN A 66 11.50 -19.84 14.86
CA ASN A 66 10.76 -20.13 16.09
C ASN A 66 11.02 -19.12 17.23
N ASN A 67 11.93 -18.16 17.04
CA ASN A 67 12.30 -17.14 18.01
C ASN A 67 12.80 -15.90 17.29
N ALA A 68 12.02 -15.41 16.32
CA ALA A 68 12.31 -14.16 15.61
C ALA A 68 12.18 -12.97 16.59
N GLY A 69 13.27 -12.25 16.77
CA GLY A 69 13.36 -11.04 17.58
C GLY A 69 13.35 -9.78 16.71
N ARG A 70 13.12 -8.62 17.35
CA ARG A 70 13.23 -7.32 16.70
C ARG A 70 14.70 -6.95 16.56
N GLY A 71 15.13 -6.72 15.33
CA GLY A 71 16.42 -6.10 15.00
C GLY A 71 16.30 -4.58 14.85
N SER A 72 16.96 -4.04 13.82
CA SER A 72 16.94 -2.61 13.50
C SER A 72 15.54 -2.17 13.06
N ILE A 73 15.17 -0.93 13.43
CA ILE A 73 13.96 -0.30 12.92
C ILE A 73 14.21 0.16 11.47
N LEU A 74 13.35 -0.27 10.56
CA LEU A 74 13.41 0.10 9.14
C LEU A 74 12.44 1.23 8.80
N GLU A 75 11.25 1.22 9.41
CA GLU A 75 10.21 2.21 9.14
C GLU A 75 9.34 2.45 10.36
N ARG A 76 8.92 3.71 10.54
CA ARG A 76 7.86 4.11 11.45
C ARG A 76 6.83 4.94 10.71
N LEU A 77 5.58 4.50 10.73
CA LEU A 77 4.46 5.16 10.05
C LEU A 77 3.32 5.38 11.04
N LYS A 78 2.93 6.63 11.24
CA LYS A 78 1.77 6.99 12.06
C LYS A 78 0.63 7.45 11.17
N THR A 79 -0.50 6.74 11.18
CA THR A 79 -1.74 7.12 10.48
C THR A 79 -2.78 7.61 11.49
N VAL A 80 -3.45 8.71 11.19
CA VAL A 80 -4.50 9.32 12.03
C VAL A 80 -5.79 9.40 11.24
N TYR A 81 -6.89 8.97 11.88
CA TYR A 81 -8.25 9.02 11.34
C TYR A 81 -9.13 9.99 12.12
N ASN A 82 -10.22 10.43 11.53
CA ASN A 82 -11.31 11.12 12.25
C ASN A 82 -12.40 10.10 12.65
N GLN A 83 -13.40 10.53 13.41
CA GLN A 83 -14.51 9.68 13.85
C GLN A 83 -15.36 9.08 12.71
N LYS A 84 -15.27 9.63 11.49
CA LYS A 84 -15.91 9.05 10.29
C LYS A 84 -15.03 7.98 9.62
N GLY A 85 -13.86 7.65 10.18
CA GLY A 85 -12.88 6.73 9.60
C GLY A 85 -12.13 7.29 8.39
N GLN A 86 -12.19 8.62 8.15
CA GLN A 86 -11.44 9.27 7.09
C GLN A 86 -10.01 9.54 7.55
N ARG A 87 -9.03 9.24 6.72
CA ARG A 87 -7.61 9.47 7.00
C ARG A 87 -7.32 10.98 6.98
N ARG A 88 -6.80 11.50 8.09
CA ARG A 88 -6.42 12.90 8.22
C ARG A 88 -4.98 13.14 7.84
N SER A 89 -4.09 12.27 8.32
CA SER A 89 -2.67 12.37 8.02
C SER A 89 -1.96 11.03 8.16
N GLN A 90 -0.85 10.92 7.45
CA GLN A 90 0.19 9.91 7.66
C GLN A 90 1.51 10.61 7.88
N SER A 91 2.26 10.21 8.91
CA SER A 91 3.60 10.77 9.21
C SER A 91 4.62 9.64 9.18
N TYR A 92 5.70 9.84 8.44
CA TYR A 92 6.90 9.03 8.49
C TYR A 92 7.82 9.61 9.54
N LEU A 93 8.30 8.74 10.43
CA LEU A 93 9.09 9.15 11.60
C LEU A 93 10.48 8.52 11.52
N SER A 94 11.46 9.21 12.07
CA SER A 94 12.81 8.68 12.32
C SER A 94 12.78 7.62 13.44
N ASN A 95 13.94 7.02 13.73
CA ASN A 95 14.07 6.09 14.85
C ASN A 95 13.88 6.80 16.21
N GLU A 96 14.19 8.10 16.28
CA GLU A 96 13.99 8.97 17.42
C GLU A 96 12.57 9.56 17.48
N GLU A 97 11.66 9.13 16.57
CA GLU A 97 10.28 9.59 16.45
C GLU A 97 10.11 11.03 15.92
N ASP A 98 11.16 11.63 15.40
CA ASP A 98 11.06 12.92 14.72
C ASP A 98 10.36 12.75 13.37
N MET A 99 9.55 13.73 12.99
CA MET A 99 8.86 13.72 11.72
C MET A 99 9.86 13.91 10.56
N ILE A 100 9.90 12.94 9.64
CA ILE A 100 10.67 13.04 8.39
C ILE A 100 9.84 13.77 7.33
N PHE A 101 8.59 13.37 7.16
CA PHE A 101 7.60 14.05 6.34
C PHE A 101 6.19 13.61 6.75
N ARG A 102 5.19 14.40 6.34
CA ARG A 102 3.78 14.15 6.62
C ARG A 102 2.92 14.32 5.38
N THR A 103 2.02 13.39 5.15
CA THR A 103 0.93 13.54 4.20
C THR A 103 -0.34 13.98 4.92
N LYS A 104 -0.99 15.05 4.46
CA LYS A 104 -2.31 15.51 4.91
C LYS A 104 -3.34 15.24 3.81
N TYR A 105 -4.51 14.72 4.18
CA TYR A 105 -5.57 14.32 3.26
C TYR A 105 -6.72 15.31 3.25
N LYS A 106 -7.23 15.64 2.06
CA LYS A 106 -8.49 16.37 1.88
C LYS A 106 -9.53 15.45 1.27
N HIS A 107 -10.74 15.55 1.76
CA HIS A 107 -11.89 14.77 1.31
C HIS A 107 -12.95 15.71 0.78
N ASP A 108 -13.74 15.24 -0.18
CA ASP A 108 -14.96 15.88 -0.62
C ASP A 108 -16.15 15.61 0.35
N ASP A 109 -17.33 16.11 -0.01
CA ASP A 109 -18.54 15.92 0.79
C ASP A 109 -19.02 14.45 0.82
N PHE A 110 -18.59 13.63 -0.14
CA PHE A 110 -18.86 12.19 -0.18
C PHE A 110 -17.85 11.37 0.65
N GLY A 111 -16.80 12.00 1.16
CA GLY A 111 -15.75 11.34 1.95
C GLY A 111 -14.65 10.71 1.10
N LEU A 112 -14.56 11.06 -0.18
CA LEU A 112 -13.49 10.63 -1.08
C LEU A 112 -12.26 11.51 -0.91
N VAL A 113 -11.08 10.91 -0.88
CA VAL A 113 -9.82 11.66 -0.90
C VAL A 113 -9.66 12.33 -2.27
N THR A 114 -9.59 13.65 -2.31
CA THR A 114 -9.39 14.42 -3.54
C THR A 114 -7.98 14.96 -3.69
N LEU A 115 -7.28 15.17 -2.58
CA LEU A 115 -5.95 15.76 -2.56
C LEU A 115 -5.15 15.28 -1.35
N GLU A 116 -3.88 15.00 -1.58
CA GLU A 116 -2.86 14.86 -0.54
C GLU A 116 -1.85 16.00 -0.65
N HIS A 117 -1.48 16.58 0.49
CA HIS A 117 -0.32 17.45 0.61
C HIS A 117 0.80 16.68 1.31
N ILE A 118 1.95 16.60 0.67
CA ILE A 118 3.16 16.03 1.25
C ILE A 118 3.96 17.21 1.82
N LEU A 119 4.27 17.14 3.10
CA LEU A 119 4.87 18.23 3.87
C LEU A 119 6.23 17.79 4.44
N ASP A 120 7.20 18.67 4.41
CA ASP A 120 8.45 18.53 5.14
C ASP A 120 8.26 18.75 6.66
N PRO A 121 9.30 18.59 7.50
CA PRO A 121 9.22 18.85 8.94
C PRO A 121 8.82 20.28 9.31
N GLU A 122 9.13 21.26 8.45
CA GLU A 122 8.78 22.66 8.61
C GLU A 122 7.37 23.00 8.13
N GLU A 123 6.57 21.97 7.75
CA GLU A 123 5.19 22.08 7.21
C GLU A 123 5.12 22.76 5.82
N ASN A 124 6.22 22.87 5.06
CA ASN A 124 6.18 23.32 3.68
C ASN A 124 5.67 22.20 2.78
N VAL A 125 4.90 22.56 1.74
CA VAL A 125 4.39 21.58 0.77
C VAL A 125 5.49 21.25 -0.23
N ILE A 126 5.97 20.00 -0.21
CA ILE A 126 7.01 19.46 -1.09
C ILE A 126 6.44 18.55 -2.20
N GLY A 127 5.14 18.28 -2.19
CA GLY A 127 4.47 17.51 -3.22
C GLY A 127 2.96 17.46 -3.01
N ARG A 128 2.24 17.11 -4.07
CA ARG A 128 0.77 16.97 -4.05
C ARG A 128 0.36 15.74 -4.83
N THR A 129 -0.66 15.03 -4.34
CA THR A 129 -1.30 13.93 -5.07
C THR A 129 -2.77 14.25 -5.25
N TYR A 130 -3.25 14.22 -6.49
CA TYR A 130 -4.64 14.49 -6.85
C TYR A 130 -5.34 13.19 -7.25
N TYR A 131 -6.59 13.06 -6.85
CA TYR A 131 -7.47 11.93 -7.11
C TYR A 131 -8.63 12.36 -7.99
N ILE A 132 -8.78 11.76 -9.15
CA ILE A 132 -9.81 12.07 -10.14
C ILE A 132 -10.80 10.92 -10.20
N TYR A 133 -12.07 11.26 -10.00
CA TYR A 133 -13.20 10.34 -10.03
C TYR A 133 -14.10 10.65 -11.23
N ASP A 134 -14.75 9.63 -11.76
CA ASP A 134 -15.79 9.79 -12.77
C ASP A 134 -17.14 10.21 -12.15
N ALA A 135 -18.20 10.27 -12.99
CA ALA A 135 -19.54 10.65 -12.55
C ALA A 135 -20.19 9.64 -11.59
N ASP A 136 -19.73 8.38 -11.61
CA ASP A 136 -20.17 7.31 -10.71
C ASP A 136 -19.31 7.20 -9.44
N LEU A 137 -18.46 8.20 -9.18
CA LEU A 137 -17.54 8.29 -8.04
C LEU A 137 -16.48 7.18 -8.02
N ILE A 138 -16.12 6.64 -9.19
CA ILE A 138 -15.08 5.64 -9.36
C ILE A 138 -13.76 6.35 -9.65
N LEU A 139 -12.69 5.98 -8.92
CA LEU A 139 -11.35 6.54 -9.11
C LEU A 139 -10.78 6.12 -10.46
N THR A 140 -10.51 7.08 -11.35
CA THR A 140 -10.01 6.82 -12.71
C THR A 140 -8.56 7.20 -12.90
N GLU A 141 -8.08 8.21 -12.16
CA GLU A 141 -6.71 8.71 -12.29
C GLU A 141 -6.21 9.24 -10.94
N VAL A 142 -4.92 9.04 -10.70
CA VAL A 142 -4.15 9.74 -9.67
C VAL A 142 -2.94 10.36 -10.36
N TYR A 143 -2.63 11.63 -10.08
CA TYR A 143 -1.40 12.24 -10.53
C TYR A 143 -0.66 12.94 -9.40
N ILE A 144 0.66 12.99 -9.52
CA ILE A 144 1.57 13.53 -8.52
C ILE A 144 2.24 14.77 -9.10
N GLU A 145 2.22 15.86 -8.32
CA GLU A 145 2.95 17.09 -8.59
C GLU A 145 4.08 17.29 -7.57
N ASP A 146 5.19 17.82 -8.03
CA ASP A 146 6.28 18.29 -7.18
C ASP A 146 5.95 19.63 -6.49
N GLU A 147 6.93 20.23 -5.81
CA GLU A 147 6.80 21.52 -5.14
C GLU A 147 6.53 22.67 -6.11
N GLU A 148 7.07 22.60 -7.35
CA GLU A 148 6.91 23.58 -8.42
C GLU A 148 5.63 23.40 -9.24
N ARG A 149 4.77 22.43 -8.87
CA ARG A 149 3.53 22.04 -9.54
C ARG A 149 3.75 21.44 -10.94
N GLN A 150 4.90 20.82 -11.16
CA GLN A 150 5.11 20.03 -12.36
C GLN A 150 4.60 18.60 -12.10
N ILE A 151 3.90 18.02 -13.07
CA ILE A 151 3.44 16.63 -12.97
C ILE A 151 4.66 15.71 -13.10
N GLU A 152 4.92 14.91 -12.07
CA GLU A 152 5.97 13.90 -12.08
C GLU A 152 5.49 12.57 -12.67
N SER A 153 4.27 12.16 -12.32
CA SER A 153 3.70 10.89 -12.77
C SER A 153 2.18 10.85 -12.71
N ARG A 154 1.61 9.88 -13.45
CA ARG A 154 0.16 9.59 -13.48
C ARG A 154 -0.08 8.10 -13.36
N VAL A 155 -1.11 7.72 -12.63
CA VAL A 155 -1.59 6.34 -12.51
C VAL A 155 -3.03 6.29 -12.99
N LEU A 156 -3.29 5.48 -14.02
CA LEU A 156 -4.62 5.28 -14.57
C LEU A 156 -5.20 3.96 -14.06
N TYR A 157 -6.46 3.99 -13.65
CA TYR A 157 -7.20 2.89 -13.05
C TYR A 157 -8.19 2.29 -14.05
N LYS A 158 -8.26 0.96 -14.13
CA LYS A 158 -9.31 0.26 -14.86
C LYS A 158 -9.92 -0.82 -13.97
N TYR A 159 -11.20 -1.05 -14.19
CA TYR A 159 -12.00 -1.99 -13.40
C TYR A 159 -12.58 -3.09 -14.29
N ASP A 160 -12.84 -4.25 -13.71
CA ASP A 160 -13.54 -5.33 -14.36
C ASP A 160 -15.09 -5.12 -14.36
N ALA A 161 -15.83 -6.06 -14.95
CA ALA A 161 -17.28 -5.99 -15.02
C ALA A 161 -17.98 -6.10 -13.63
N GLN A 162 -17.24 -6.52 -12.60
CA GLN A 162 -17.70 -6.59 -11.21
C GLN A 162 -17.35 -5.32 -10.41
N GLY A 163 -16.70 -4.33 -11.04
CA GLY A 163 -16.25 -3.10 -10.40
C GLY A 163 -14.97 -3.25 -9.57
N ARG A 164 -14.23 -4.36 -9.72
CA ARG A 164 -12.96 -4.60 -9.03
C ARG A 164 -11.81 -4.03 -9.85
N LEU A 165 -10.80 -3.48 -9.19
CA LEU A 165 -9.61 -2.95 -9.86
C LEU A 165 -8.91 -4.05 -10.68
N SER A 166 -8.90 -3.92 -12.01
CA SER A 166 -8.32 -4.92 -12.92
C SER A 166 -6.96 -4.53 -13.46
N GLN A 167 -6.67 -3.21 -13.54
CA GLN A 167 -5.40 -2.74 -14.09
C GLN A 167 -5.01 -1.39 -13.50
N LEU A 168 -3.70 -1.22 -13.25
CA LEU A 168 -3.04 0.08 -13.10
C LEU A 168 -2.05 0.30 -14.24
N SER A 169 -1.97 1.55 -14.72
CA SER A 169 -0.99 1.97 -15.71
C SER A 169 -0.25 3.19 -15.19
N TYR A 170 1.06 3.08 -15.05
CA TYR A 170 1.93 4.11 -14.53
C TYR A 170 2.61 4.83 -15.67
N ASN A 171 2.42 6.13 -15.74
CA ASN A 171 2.93 6.99 -16.79
C ASN A 171 3.87 8.05 -16.19
N ASP A 172 4.96 8.35 -16.89
CA ASP A 172 5.87 9.45 -16.55
C ASP A 172 5.24 10.83 -16.80
N GLN A 173 6.01 11.88 -16.52
CA GLN A 173 5.60 13.27 -16.74
C GLN A 173 5.27 13.60 -18.22
N GLN A 174 5.84 12.87 -19.18
CA GLN A 174 5.56 13.01 -20.61
C GLN A 174 4.36 12.18 -21.06
N GLY A 175 3.76 11.38 -20.17
CA GLY A 175 2.65 10.48 -20.46
C GLY A 175 3.08 9.14 -21.06
N ASN A 176 4.36 8.81 -21.06
CA ASN A 176 4.84 7.51 -21.52
C ASN A 176 4.59 6.46 -20.45
N LEU A 177 4.02 5.33 -20.86
CA LEU A 177 3.84 4.17 -19.98
C LEU A 177 5.21 3.60 -19.60
N PHE A 178 5.49 3.47 -18.29
CA PHE A 178 6.71 2.81 -17.82
C PHE A 178 6.45 1.53 -17.01
N ARG A 179 5.22 1.31 -16.52
CA ARG A 179 4.82 0.10 -15.80
C ARG A 179 3.32 -0.13 -15.93
N ARG A 180 2.89 -1.38 -16.02
CA ARG A 180 1.49 -1.78 -15.96
C ARG A 180 1.33 -2.98 -15.05
N GLU A 181 0.29 -2.96 -14.22
CA GLU A 181 -0.09 -4.06 -13.32
C GLU A 181 -1.47 -4.57 -13.70
N ILE A 182 -1.64 -5.88 -13.74
CA ILE A 182 -2.93 -6.54 -13.95
C ILE A 182 -3.24 -7.39 -12.73
N TYR A 183 -4.45 -7.26 -12.20
CA TYR A 183 -4.95 -7.97 -11.04
C TYR A 183 -5.94 -9.05 -11.47
N ILE A 184 -5.72 -10.27 -11.00
CA ILE A 184 -6.56 -11.42 -11.28
C ILE A 184 -7.11 -11.91 -9.95
N TYR A 185 -8.43 -12.04 -9.86
CA TYR A 185 -9.16 -12.40 -8.66
C TYR A 185 -9.50 -13.89 -8.63
N GLY A 186 -9.42 -14.47 -7.44
CA GLY A 186 -9.89 -15.82 -7.13
C GLY A 186 -11.38 -15.86 -6.80
N GLU A 187 -11.87 -17.03 -6.38
CA GLU A 187 -13.29 -17.28 -6.08
C GLU A 187 -13.82 -16.43 -4.92
N ASN A 188 -12.96 -16.02 -3.99
CA ASN A 188 -13.32 -15.23 -2.78
C ASN A 188 -13.16 -13.72 -2.98
N ASP A 189 -13.08 -13.24 -4.23
CA ASP A 189 -12.83 -11.83 -4.57
C ASP A 189 -11.50 -11.26 -4.01
N ASN A 190 -10.59 -12.12 -3.56
CA ASN A 190 -9.21 -11.74 -3.24
C ASN A 190 -8.34 -11.76 -4.50
N ILE A 191 -7.33 -10.91 -4.55
CA ILE A 191 -6.34 -10.94 -5.63
C ILE A 191 -5.55 -12.25 -5.55
N TYR A 192 -5.83 -13.17 -6.46
CA TYR A 192 -5.09 -14.42 -6.58
C TYR A 192 -3.72 -14.21 -7.19
N LYS A 193 -3.63 -13.27 -8.16
CA LYS A 193 -2.40 -13.02 -8.89
C LYS A 193 -2.29 -11.58 -9.36
N THR A 194 -1.09 -11.02 -9.26
CA THR A 194 -0.70 -9.74 -9.89
C THR A 194 0.34 -10.02 -10.96
N VAL A 195 0.19 -9.43 -12.15
CA VAL A 195 1.19 -9.52 -13.23
C VAL A 195 1.68 -8.12 -13.56
N VAL A 196 3.00 -7.94 -13.59
CA VAL A 196 3.67 -6.67 -13.87
C VAL A 196 4.31 -6.70 -15.24
N PHE A 197 4.04 -5.66 -16.03
CA PHE A 197 4.57 -5.51 -17.37
C PHE A 197 5.47 -4.27 -17.46
N ASN A 198 6.57 -4.40 -18.21
CA ASN A 198 7.42 -3.28 -18.59
C ASN A 198 6.77 -2.44 -19.72
N PRO A 199 7.39 -1.30 -20.16
CA PRO A 199 6.88 -0.47 -21.25
C PRO A 199 6.70 -1.21 -22.58
N GLN A 200 7.50 -2.25 -22.82
CA GLN A 200 7.46 -3.05 -24.06
C GLN A 200 6.33 -4.10 -24.02
N GLY A 201 5.59 -4.19 -22.89
CA GLY A 201 4.50 -5.14 -22.73
C GLY A 201 4.97 -6.57 -22.39
N GLN A 202 6.23 -6.72 -21.99
CA GLN A 202 6.74 -8.01 -21.51
C GLN A 202 6.39 -8.18 -20.04
N ASN A 203 5.99 -9.39 -19.63
CA ASN A 203 5.83 -9.75 -18.22
C ASN A 203 7.22 -9.79 -17.58
N VAL A 204 7.39 -8.95 -16.55
CA VAL A 204 8.65 -8.85 -15.79
C VAL A 204 8.53 -9.37 -14.36
N GLN A 205 7.31 -9.46 -13.84
CA GLN A 205 7.04 -10.07 -12.53
C GLN A 205 5.63 -10.66 -12.48
N GLU A 206 5.48 -11.76 -11.76
CA GLU A 206 4.20 -12.33 -11.37
C GLU A 206 4.23 -12.60 -9.87
N ILE A 207 3.16 -12.20 -9.14
CA ILE A 207 3.02 -12.46 -7.71
C ILE A 207 1.74 -13.25 -7.52
N ARG A 208 1.81 -14.39 -6.84
CA ARG A 208 0.65 -15.21 -6.45
C ARG A 208 0.47 -15.14 -4.95
N TYR A 209 -0.79 -15.13 -4.51
CA TYR A 209 -1.15 -14.99 -3.10
C TYR A 209 -2.04 -16.15 -2.65
N GLU A 210 -1.85 -16.57 -1.41
CA GLU A 210 -2.75 -17.44 -0.66
C GLU A 210 -3.24 -16.69 0.57
N TYR A 211 -4.50 -16.93 0.99
CA TYR A 211 -5.17 -16.18 2.04
C TYR A 211 -5.72 -17.10 3.11
N ASP A 212 -5.80 -16.61 4.35
CA ASP A 212 -6.50 -17.26 5.45
C ASP A 212 -8.01 -16.94 5.46
N GLN A 213 -8.69 -17.41 6.50
CA GLN A 213 -10.12 -17.17 6.72
C GLN A 213 -10.46 -15.70 7.06
N HIS A 214 -9.47 -14.91 7.45
CA HIS A 214 -9.60 -13.46 7.73
C HIS A 214 -9.32 -12.59 6.49
N ASN A 215 -9.09 -13.24 5.32
CA ASN A 215 -8.64 -12.60 4.09
C ASN A 215 -7.27 -11.90 4.23
N GLU A 216 -6.43 -12.35 5.18
CA GLU A 216 -5.04 -11.93 5.25
C GLU A 216 -4.17 -12.87 4.41
N PRO A 217 -3.22 -12.36 3.59
CA PRO A 217 -2.30 -13.22 2.84
C PRO A 217 -1.43 -14.03 3.81
N VAL A 218 -1.41 -15.36 3.67
CA VAL A 218 -0.54 -16.27 4.45
C VAL A 218 0.71 -16.66 3.69
N SER A 219 0.68 -16.53 2.36
CA SER A 219 1.86 -16.68 1.51
C SER A 219 1.79 -15.77 0.29
N SER A 220 2.96 -15.40 -0.23
CA SER A 220 3.11 -14.87 -1.57
C SER A 220 4.29 -15.54 -2.27
N THR A 221 4.14 -15.83 -3.57
CA THR A 221 5.22 -16.32 -4.43
C THR A 221 5.48 -15.29 -5.51
N LEU A 222 6.66 -14.69 -5.49
CA LEU A 222 7.15 -13.80 -6.54
C LEU A 222 7.92 -14.63 -7.57
N PHE A 223 7.57 -14.48 -8.84
CA PHE A 223 8.30 -14.91 -10.00
C PHE A 223 8.91 -13.67 -10.64
N ASP A 224 10.22 -13.53 -10.58
CA ASP A 224 10.93 -12.39 -11.15
C ASP A 224 11.61 -12.80 -12.46
N TYR A 225 11.22 -12.13 -13.56
CA TYR A 225 11.67 -12.42 -14.93
C TYR A 225 12.66 -11.37 -15.46
N TYR A 226 13.13 -10.43 -14.62
CA TYR A 226 14.01 -9.35 -15.09
C TYR A 226 15.34 -9.85 -15.64
N GLU A 227 15.94 -10.87 -15.02
CA GLU A 227 17.23 -11.43 -15.46
C GLU A 227 17.05 -12.43 -16.61
N ASP A 228 16.09 -13.36 -16.50
CA ASP A 228 15.78 -14.34 -17.55
C ASP A 228 14.26 -14.49 -17.72
N PRO A 229 13.71 -14.12 -18.91
CA PRO A 229 12.28 -14.29 -19.20
C PRO A 229 11.78 -15.74 -19.20
N ASN A 230 12.67 -16.73 -19.34
CA ASN A 230 12.31 -18.15 -19.41
C ASN A 230 12.53 -18.89 -18.09
N GLU A 231 13.38 -18.35 -17.21
CA GLU A 231 13.75 -18.96 -15.93
C GLU A 231 13.67 -17.92 -14.80
N PRO A 232 12.45 -17.65 -14.25
CA PRO A 232 12.28 -16.62 -13.23
C PRO A 232 12.95 -17.01 -11.92
N GLU A 233 13.53 -16.01 -11.24
CA GLU A 233 13.90 -16.15 -9.85
C GLU A 233 12.65 -16.24 -8.98
N LEU A 234 12.64 -17.22 -8.06
CA LEU A 234 11.51 -17.49 -7.19
C LEU A 234 11.80 -17.04 -5.77
N THR A 235 10.92 -16.20 -5.23
CA THR A 235 10.92 -15.82 -3.81
C THR A 235 9.58 -16.18 -3.19
N ILE A 236 9.59 -17.01 -2.14
CA ILE A 236 8.39 -17.35 -1.37
C ILE A 236 8.45 -16.64 -0.03
N THR A 237 7.44 -15.82 0.25
CA THR A 237 7.26 -15.15 1.54
C THR A 237 6.07 -15.75 2.27
N LEU A 238 6.24 -16.05 3.55
CA LEU A 238 5.20 -16.56 4.44
C LEU A 238 4.88 -15.50 5.49
N TYR A 239 3.60 -15.40 5.86
CA TYR A 239 3.11 -14.42 6.83
C TYR A 239 2.42 -15.11 7.99
N GLU A 240 2.68 -14.62 9.21
CA GLU A 240 2.00 -15.06 10.43
C GLU A 240 1.50 -13.81 11.18
N TYR A 241 0.26 -13.87 11.72
CA TYR A 241 -0.39 -12.72 12.33
C TYR A 241 -0.77 -12.97 13.78
N ARG A 242 -0.76 -11.88 14.57
CA ARG A 242 -1.43 -11.79 15.86
C ARG A 242 -2.45 -10.67 15.79
N TYR A 243 -3.59 -10.87 16.43
CA TYR A 243 -4.74 -9.97 16.37
C TYR A 243 -5.06 -9.41 17.75
N ASP A 244 -5.69 -8.23 17.80
CA ASP A 244 -6.33 -7.67 18.98
C ASP A 244 -7.77 -8.19 19.14
N GLU A 245 -8.47 -7.69 20.16
CA GLU A 245 -9.86 -8.08 20.45
C GLU A 245 -10.86 -7.57 19.41
N GLU A 246 -10.52 -6.51 18.66
CA GLU A 246 -11.34 -5.97 17.58
C GLU A 246 -11.12 -6.71 16.24
N GLY A 247 -10.22 -7.68 16.20
CA GLY A 247 -9.89 -8.45 15.01
C GLY A 247 -8.89 -7.75 14.06
N ASN A 248 -8.23 -6.69 14.52
CA ASN A 248 -7.14 -6.07 13.78
C ASN A 248 -5.83 -6.79 14.04
N TRP A 249 -5.05 -7.09 13.01
CA TRP A 249 -3.73 -7.63 13.26
C TRP A 249 -2.82 -6.55 13.88
N VAL A 250 -2.14 -6.93 14.95
CA VAL A 250 -1.22 -6.05 15.70
C VAL A 250 0.24 -6.43 15.54
N THR A 251 0.51 -7.67 15.11
CA THR A 251 1.86 -8.12 14.73
C THR A 251 1.77 -8.96 13.49
N ARG A 252 2.65 -8.72 12.53
CA ARG A 252 2.87 -9.55 11.35
C ARG A 252 4.33 -9.96 11.33
N TYR A 253 4.57 -11.27 11.27
CA TYR A 253 5.89 -11.84 11.02
C TYR A 253 5.99 -12.21 9.56
N GLU A 254 7.11 -11.90 8.93
CA GLU A 254 7.42 -12.23 7.55
C GLU A 254 8.65 -13.12 7.51
N TYR A 255 8.54 -14.21 6.73
CA TYR A 255 9.60 -15.19 6.58
C TYR A 255 9.84 -15.44 5.10
N GLN A 256 11.08 -15.51 4.68
CA GLN A 256 11.45 -16.05 3.38
C GLN A 256 11.64 -17.57 3.50
N LEU A 257 11.13 -18.32 2.52
CA LEU A 257 11.33 -19.76 2.47
C LEU A 257 12.58 -20.10 1.65
N GLU A 258 13.63 -20.60 2.32
CA GLU A 258 14.88 -21.00 1.69
C GLU A 258 15.19 -22.46 2.03
N ASN A 259 15.30 -23.33 1.02
CA ASN A 259 15.57 -24.75 1.22
C ASN A 259 14.66 -25.40 2.29
N ASP A 260 13.35 -25.15 2.17
CA ASP A 260 12.30 -25.62 3.10
C ASP A 260 12.44 -25.09 4.54
N LYS A 261 13.23 -24.04 4.75
CA LYS A 261 13.39 -23.40 6.05
C LYS A 261 12.82 -21.99 6.03
N LYS A 262 12.06 -21.66 7.06
CA LYS A 262 11.59 -20.29 7.32
C LYS A 262 12.75 -19.45 7.86
N ILE A 263 13.15 -18.45 7.09
CA ILE A 263 14.14 -17.43 7.50
C ILE A 263 13.37 -16.17 7.83
N PRO A 264 13.37 -15.66 9.07
CA PRO A 264 12.67 -14.44 9.42
C PRO A 264 13.33 -13.26 8.73
N THR A 265 12.50 -12.41 8.11
CA THR A 265 12.96 -11.22 7.38
C THR A 265 12.50 -9.93 8.04
N TYR A 266 11.20 -9.87 8.36
CA TYR A 266 10.63 -8.64 8.94
C TYR A 266 9.62 -8.96 10.03
N ILE A 267 9.49 -8.01 10.97
CA ILE A 267 8.41 -7.96 11.96
C ILE A 267 7.74 -6.59 11.81
N VAL A 268 6.43 -6.58 11.60
CA VAL A 268 5.65 -5.35 11.59
C VAL A 268 4.73 -5.35 12.80
N GLU A 269 4.80 -4.31 13.61
CA GLU A 269 3.95 -4.13 14.77
C GLU A 269 3.07 -2.89 14.63
N ARG A 270 1.84 -3.00 15.10
CA ARG A 270 0.86 -1.91 15.11
C ARG A 270 0.43 -1.62 16.54
N ASP A 271 0.59 -0.37 16.98
CA ASP A 271 -0.09 0.16 18.16
C ASP A 271 -1.35 0.91 17.67
N ILE A 272 -2.53 0.32 17.93
CA ILE A 272 -3.82 0.83 17.47
C ILE A 272 -4.51 1.50 18.64
N LYS A 273 -4.93 2.76 18.45
CA LYS A 273 -5.73 3.52 19.42
C LYS A 273 -7.11 3.73 18.85
N TYR A 274 -8.12 3.51 19.67
CA TYR A 274 -9.53 3.69 19.37
C TYR A 274 -10.05 5.01 19.98
N PHE A 275 -11.21 5.50 19.50
CA PHE A 275 -11.88 6.70 20.06
C PHE A 275 -12.53 6.46 21.40
#